data_be9aab06456582b7761b8d590f5770c2
#
_entry.id   be9aab06456582b7761b8d590f5770c2
#
_cell.length_a   1.000
_cell.length_b   1.000
_cell.length_c   1.000
_cell.angle_alpha   90.00
_cell.angle_beta   90.00
_cell.angle_gamma   90.00
#
_symmetry.space_group_name_H-M   'P 1'
#
loop_
_entity.id
_entity.type
_entity.pdbx_description
1 polymer ?
#
loop_
_entity_poly.entity_id
_entity_poly.type
_entity_poly.pdbx_seq_one_letter_code
_entity_poly.pdbx_strand_id
1 'polypeptide(L)'
;MKKKKMVILELETGEIVDELNEGDIIRKKTQLEYNNNKKKLIDMDNNGNFIKVFNRILSEIGSENMTANEYKVCLRLLEYIEYESGILKYPNTGKPLSLADIGKITGMSKSTTIRIMKTLAGKRIYGVHKTGKENCYTVNPFIFMKGKYVNKTLYDFYKNSKWAKI
;
A
#
# COMPACT_ATOMS: atom_id res chain seq x y z
N MET A 1 -0.26 10.12 50.08
CA MET A 1 -0.76 10.75 48.83
C MET A 1 -2.26 10.47 48.71
N LYS A 2 -3.11 11.51 48.65
CA LYS A 2 -4.56 11.33 48.42
C LYS A 2 -4.76 10.90 46.95
N LYS A 3 -5.33 9.70 46.74
CA LYS A 3 -5.74 9.24 45.39
C LYS A 3 -6.80 10.23 44.84
N LYS A 4 -6.54 10.81 43.68
CA LYS A 4 -7.55 11.63 42.97
C LYS A 4 -8.62 10.66 42.45
N LYS A 5 -9.85 10.80 42.95
CA LYS A 5 -11.02 10.15 42.33
C LYS A 5 -11.50 10.99 41.17
N MET A 6 -11.75 10.38 40.03
CA MET A 6 -12.46 10.98 38.89
C MET A 6 -13.86 10.41 38.84
N VAL A 7 -14.84 11.25 38.57
CA VAL A 7 -16.25 10.84 38.50
C VAL A 7 -16.88 11.37 37.21
N ILE A 8 -17.85 10.66 36.69
CA ILE A 8 -18.68 11.12 35.56
C ILE A 8 -19.93 11.75 36.17
N LEU A 9 -20.18 13.02 35.85
CA LEU A 9 -21.37 13.76 36.25
C LEU A 9 -22.32 13.91 35.06
N GLU A 10 -23.62 13.78 35.34
CA GLU A 10 -24.65 14.22 34.43
C GLU A 10 -24.73 15.74 34.46
N LEU A 11 -24.62 16.40 33.28
CA LEU A 11 -24.51 17.85 33.21
C LEU A 11 -25.79 18.60 33.60
N GLU A 12 -26.97 17.97 33.45
CA GLU A 12 -28.25 18.57 33.74
C GLU A 12 -28.62 18.49 35.23
N THR A 13 -28.29 17.37 35.88
CA THR A 13 -28.67 17.15 37.29
C THR A 13 -27.50 17.34 38.25
N GLY A 14 -26.28 17.26 37.79
CA GLY A 14 -25.07 17.31 38.60
C GLY A 14 -24.84 16.04 39.41
N GLU A 15 -25.61 14.98 39.18
CA GLU A 15 -25.47 13.71 39.88
C GLU A 15 -24.27 12.91 39.34
N ILE A 16 -23.65 12.17 40.27
CA ILE A 16 -22.56 11.25 39.91
C ILE A 16 -23.17 10.02 39.26
N VAL A 17 -22.90 9.83 37.99
CA VAL A 17 -23.39 8.70 37.19
C VAL A 17 -22.47 7.49 37.33
N ASP A 18 -21.17 7.74 37.44
CA ASP A 18 -20.17 6.66 37.56
C ASP A 18 -18.88 7.15 38.20
N GLU A 19 -18.11 6.22 38.80
CA GLU A 19 -16.77 6.46 39.36
C GLU A 19 -15.73 5.79 38.45
N LEU A 20 -14.71 6.54 38.07
CA LEU A 20 -13.62 6.04 37.22
C LEU A 20 -12.46 5.53 38.09
N ASN A 21 -12.02 4.31 37.83
CA ASN A 21 -10.82 3.75 38.42
C ASN A 21 -9.57 4.10 37.59
N GLU A 22 -8.39 3.94 38.20
CA GLU A 22 -7.12 4.12 37.49
C GLU A 22 -7.00 3.10 36.34
N GLY A 23 -6.97 3.58 35.11
CA GLY A 23 -6.93 2.75 33.90
C GLY A 23 -8.25 2.70 33.09
N ASP A 24 -9.34 3.25 33.62
CA ASP A 24 -10.58 3.31 32.88
C ASP A 24 -10.49 4.31 31.72
N ILE A 25 -11.05 3.91 30.57
CA ILE A 25 -11.06 4.72 29.34
C ILE A 25 -12.48 5.13 29.01
N ILE A 26 -12.76 6.44 29.05
CA ILE A 26 -14.04 7.00 28.57
C ILE A 26 -14.05 6.97 27.04
N ARG A 27 -14.99 6.21 26.45
CA ARG A 27 -15.19 6.15 25.01
C ARG A 27 -16.51 6.77 24.62
N LYS A 28 -16.53 7.61 23.59
CA LYS A 28 -17.76 8.15 23.03
C LYS A 28 -18.64 7.00 22.51
N LYS A 29 -19.98 7.11 22.66
CA LYS A 29 -20.95 6.12 22.19
C LYS A 29 -20.73 5.73 20.71
N THR A 30 -20.45 6.70 19.84
CA THR A 30 -20.10 6.48 18.42
C THR A 30 -18.87 5.62 18.23
N GLN A 31 -17.88 5.70 19.12
CA GLN A 31 -16.66 4.91 19.06
C GLN A 31 -16.91 3.47 19.54
N LEU A 32 -17.82 3.26 20.49
CA LEU A 32 -18.26 1.92 20.91
C LEU A 32 -19.07 1.24 19.80
N GLU A 33 -19.98 1.96 19.16
CA GLU A 33 -20.77 1.46 18.03
C GLU A 33 -19.86 1.08 16.84
N TYR A 34 -18.87 1.92 16.53
CA TYR A 34 -17.87 1.62 15.50
C TYR A 34 -17.09 0.34 15.83
N ASN A 35 -16.60 0.21 17.07
CA ASN A 35 -15.85 -0.97 17.49
C ASN A 35 -16.72 -2.24 17.49
N ASN A 36 -17.99 -2.14 17.88
CA ASN A 36 -18.93 -3.25 17.86
C ASN A 36 -19.28 -3.67 16.41
N ASN A 37 -19.39 -2.73 15.50
CA ASN A 37 -19.60 -3.01 14.09
C ASN A 37 -18.36 -3.64 13.45
N LYS A 38 -17.15 -3.17 13.84
CA LYS A 38 -15.88 -3.75 13.38
C LYS A 38 -15.74 -5.23 13.77
N LYS A 39 -16.25 -5.63 14.95
CA LYS A 39 -16.26 -7.04 15.40
C LYS A 39 -17.14 -7.95 14.53
N LYS A 40 -18.05 -7.39 13.73
CA LYS A 40 -18.90 -8.15 12.78
C LYS A 40 -18.23 -8.33 11.43
N LEU A 41 -17.12 -7.64 11.17
CA LEU A 41 -16.36 -7.77 9.94
C LEU A 41 -15.46 -9.01 10.04
N ILE A 42 -15.47 -9.81 8.98
CA ILE A 42 -14.53 -10.93 8.84
C ILE A 42 -13.18 -10.33 8.42
N ASP A 43 -12.15 -10.61 9.20
CA ASP A 43 -10.79 -10.26 8.85
C ASP A 43 -10.31 -11.18 7.71
N MET A 44 -10.25 -10.64 6.50
CA MET A 44 -9.77 -11.34 5.32
C MET A 44 -8.24 -11.30 5.18
N ASP A 45 -7.56 -10.52 6.04
CA ASP A 45 -6.11 -10.33 5.99
C ASP A 45 -5.41 -11.17 7.07
N ASN A 46 -5.51 -12.48 6.95
CA ASN A 46 -4.80 -13.38 7.85
C ASN A 46 -3.27 -13.29 7.75
N ASN A 47 -2.71 -12.63 6.71
CA ASN A 47 -1.27 -12.62 6.43
C ASN A 47 -0.68 -11.25 6.09
N GLY A 48 -1.42 -10.15 6.14
CA GLY A 48 -0.90 -8.80 5.83
C GLY A 48 -0.42 -8.60 4.38
N ASN A 49 -0.74 -9.52 3.48
CA ASN A 49 -0.26 -9.53 2.10
C ASN A 49 -1.23 -8.88 1.12
N PHE A 50 -1.69 -7.68 1.43
CA PHE A 50 -2.50 -6.91 0.49
C PHE A 50 -1.68 -5.82 -0.20
N ILE A 51 -2.11 -5.46 -1.40
CA ILE A 51 -1.56 -4.36 -2.17
C ILE A 51 -2.60 -3.25 -2.22
N LYS A 52 -2.19 -2.05 -1.85
CA LYS A 52 -3.04 -0.86 -1.95
C LYS A 52 -3.03 -0.37 -3.39
N VAL A 53 -4.24 -0.18 -3.92
CA VAL A 53 -4.48 0.55 -5.18
C VAL A 53 -5.36 1.74 -4.82
N PHE A 54 -4.92 2.94 -5.13
CA PHE A 54 -5.68 4.13 -4.79
C PHE A 54 -6.84 4.32 -5.77
N ASN A 55 -8.07 4.49 -5.27
CA ASN A 55 -9.29 4.59 -6.11
C ASN A 55 -9.18 5.67 -7.20
N ARG A 56 -8.60 6.82 -6.87
CA ARG A 56 -8.35 7.91 -7.84
C ARG A 56 -7.48 7.48 -9.01
N ILE A 57 -6.60 6.49 -8.80
CA ILE A 57 -5.67 6.00 -9.82
C ILE A 57 -6.35 4.99 -10.76
N LEU A 58 -7.38 4.29 -10.30
CA LEU A 58 -8.05 3.27 -11.14
C LEU A 58 -8.67 3.87 -12.40
N SER A 59 -9.33 5.03 -12.28
CA SER A 59 -9.89 5.74 -13.43
C SER A 59 -8.80 6.26 -14.36
N GLU A 60 -7.72 6.80 -13.79
CA GLU A 60 -6.59 7.33 -14.56
C GLU A 60 -5.81 6.23 -15.30
N ILE A 61 -5.56 5.09 -14.65
CA ILE A 61 -4.96 3.92 -15.33
C ILE A 61 -5.87 3.41 -16.43
N GLY A 62 -7.19 3.39 -16.21
CA GLY A 62 -8.18 3.01 -17.22
C GLY A 62 -8.19 3.93 -18.43
N SER A 63 -7.92 5.23 -18.24
CA SER A 63 -7.80 6.21 -19.32
C SER A 63 -6.45 6.18 -20.05
N GLU A 64 -5.41 5.58 -19.43
CA GLU A 64 -4.13 5.36 -20.10
C GLU A 64 -4.30 4.40 -21.26
N ASN A 65 -3.81 4.79 -22.42
CA ASN A 65 -3.82 3.92 -23.61
C ASN A 65 -2.83 2.76 -23.41
N MET A 66 -3.23 1.78 -22.60
CA MET A 66 -2.45 0.59 -22.29
C MET A 66 -2.95 -0.61 -23.09
N THR A 67 -2.01 -1.38 -23.60
CA THR A 67 -2.32 -2.66 -24.24
C THR A 67 -2.65 -3.75 -23.22
N ALA A 68 -3.37 -4.79 -23.64
CA ALA A 68 -3.65 -5.94 -22.78
C ALA A 68 -2.38 -6.56 -22.16
N ASN A 69 -1.28 -6.58 -22.92
CA ASN A 69 0.00 -7.09 -22.41
C ASN A 69 0.62 -6.18 -21.34
N GLU A 70 0.45 -4.86 -21.42
CA GLU A 70 0.90 -3.92 -20.38
C GLU A 70 0.10 -4.12 -19.09
N TYR A 71 -1.24 -4.26 -19.19
CA TYR A 71 -2.07 -4.63 -18.03
C TYR A 71 -1.66 -5.97 -17.45
N LYS A 72 -1.43 -6.99 -18.30
CA LYS A 72 -0.97 -8.31 -17.84
C LYS A 72 0.33 -8.20 -17.04
N VAL A 73 1.31 -7.43 -17.51
CA VAL A 73 2.57 -7.21 -16.79
C VAL A 73 2.31 -6.52 -15.46
N CYS A 74 1.51 -5.46 -15.45
CA CYS A 74 1.18 -4.75 -14.22
C CYS A 74 0.58 -5.68 -13.16
N LEU A 75 -0.40 -6.49 -13.51
CA LEU A 75 -1.08 -7.38 -12.58
C LEU A 75 -0.20 -8.55 -12.11
N ARG A 76 0.57 -9.16 -13.05
CA ARG A 76 1.43 -10.31 -12.72
C ARG A 76 2.62 -9.96 -11.83
N LEU A 77 3.05 -8.71 -11.82
CA LEU A 77 4.18 -8.27 -11.00
C LEU A 77 3.79 -7.77 -9.61
N LEU A 78 2.48 -7.64 -9.31
CA LEU A 78 2.04 -7.14 -8.01
C LEU A 78 2.53 -8.01 -6.84
N GLU A 79 2.47 -9.33 -6.98
CA GLU A 79 2.90 -10.26 -5.92
C GLU A 79 4.39 -10.15 -5.56
N TYR A 80 5.21 -9.62 -6.50
CA TYR A 80 6.66 -9.45 -6.36
C TYR A 80 7.05 -8.11 -5.76
N ILE A 81 6.11 -7.25 -5.40
CA ILE A 81 6.41 -5.96 -4.76
C ILE A 81 6.89 -6.20 -3.34
N GLU A 82 8.11 -5.76 -3.05
CA GLU A 82 8.65 -5.79 -1.70
C GLU A 82 7.98 -4.73 -0.81
N TYR A 83 7.79 -5.10 0.44
CA TYR A 83 7.16 -4.24 1.45
C TYR A 83 7.90 -2.90 1.59
N GLU A 84 7.17 -1.79 1.55
CA GLU A 84 7.62 -0.39 1.70
C GLU A 84 8.68 0.11 0.69
N SER A 85 9.51 -0.77 0.13
CA SER A 85 10.55 -0.40 -0.82
C SER A 85 10.07 -0.31 -2.27
N GLY A 86 8.96 -0.99 -2.60
CA GLY A 86 8.41 -1.04 -3.95
C GLY A 86 9.31 -1.74 -4.99
N ILE A 87 10.41 -2.35 -4.56
CA ILE A 87 11.31 -3.11 -5.43
C ILE A 87 10.64 -4.42 -5.82
N LEU A 88 10.79 -4.83 -7.09
CA LEU A 88 10.32 -6.14 -7.54
C LEU A 88 11.34 -7.22 -7.15
N LYS A 89 10.94 -8.12 -6.26
CA LYS A 89 11.79 -9.21 -5.74
C LYS A 89 11.01 -10.52 -5.65
N TYR A 90 11.72 -11.62 -5.71
CA TYR A 90 11.17 -12.93 -5.37
C TYR A 90 10.83 -12.98 -3.87
N PRO A 91 9.57 -13.28 -3.48
CA PRO A 91 9.15 -13.26 -2.08
C PRO A 91 9.98 -14.20 -1.18
N ASN A 92 10.38 -15.37 -1.70
CA ASN A 92 11.06 -16.40 -0.94
C ASN A 92 12.56 -16.16 -0.77
N THR A 93 13.21 -15.49 -1.73
CA THR A 93 14.67 -15.32 -1.74
C THR A 93 15.13 -13.90 -1.53
N GLY A 94 14.21 -12.92 -1.66
CA GLY A 94 14.55 -11.50 -1.63
C GLY A 94 15.39 -11.02 -2.81
N LYS A 95 15.66 -11.89 -3.80
CA LYS A 95 16.46 -11.54 -4.98
C LYS A 95 15.66 -10.59 -5.89
N PRO A 96 16.23 -9.45 -6.31
CA PRO A 96 15.61 -8.58 -7.28
C PRO A 96 15.31 -9.29 -8.59
N LEU A 97 14.16 -8.99 -9.20
CA LEU A 97 13.80 -9.54 -10.50
C LEU A 97 14.65 -8.94 -11.61
N SER A 98 15.24 -9.80 -12.41
CA SER A 98 15.85 -9.41 -13.68
C SER A 98 14.79 -9.29 -14.78
N LEU A 99 15.16 -8.68 -15.90
CA LEU A 99 14.27 -8.62 -17.08
C LEU A 99 13.90 -10.02 -17.60
N ALA A 100 14.83 -10.98 -17.51
CA ALA A 100 14.56 -12.36 -17.88
C ALA A 100 13.52 -13.02 -16.96
N ASP A 101 13.59 -12.71 -15.64
CA ASP A 101 12.61 -13.20 -14.67
C ASP A 101 11.23 -12.61 -14.96
N ILE A 102 11.14 -11.31 -15.24
CA ILE A 102 9.88 -10.66 -15.64
C ILE A 102 9.29 -11.34 -16.88
N GLY A 103 10.10 -11.62 -17.88
CA GLY A 103 9.66 -12.35 -19.07
C GLY A 103 9.09 -13.74 -18.76
N LYS A 104 9.77 -14.51 -17.91
CA LYS A 104 9.29 -15.83 -17.45
C LYS A 104 7.96 -15.72 -16.67
N ILE A 105 7.85 -14.80 -15.72
CA ILE A 105 6.66 -14.59 -14.89
C ILE A 105 5.46 -14.22 -15.76
N THR A 106 5.66 -13.37 -16.75
CA THR A 106 4.58 -12.87 -17.61
C THR A 106 4.30 -13.76 -18.83
N GLY A 107 5.17 -14.75 -19.10
CA GLY A 107 5.08 -15.63 -20.26
C GLY A 107 5.37 -14.90 -21.59
N MET A 108 6.27 -13.91 -21.56
CA MET A 108 6.58 -13.09 -22.72
C MET A 108 8.02 -13.32 -23.22
N SER A 109 8.21 -13.13 -24.53
CA SER A 109 9.56 -13.16 -25.11
C SER A 109 10.41 -12.01 -24.56
N LYS A 110 11.73 -12.16 -24.59
CA LYS A 110 12.68 -11.14 -24.13
C LYS A 110 12.44 -9.78 -24.81
N SER A 111 12.25 -9.76 -26.14
CA SER A 111 12.03 -8.53 -26.91
C SER A 111 10.72 -7.84 -26.50
N THR A 112 9.63 -8.60 -26.33
CA THR A 112 8.34 -8.10 -25.87
C THR A 112 8.45 -7.53 -24.45
N THR A 113 9.13 -8.23 -23.55
CA THR A 113 9.33 -7.78 -22.17
C THR A 113 10.11 -6.46 -22.12
N ILE A 114 11.20 -6.35 -22.88
CA ILE A 114 11.99 -5.11 -22.99
C ILE A 114 11.10 -3.94 -23.42
N ARG A 115 10.34 -4.13 -24.52
CA ARG A 115 9.47 -3.09 -25.07
C ARG A 115 8.41 -2.65 -24.06
N ILE A 116 7.71 -3.60 -23.43
CA ILE A 116 6.67 -3.30 -22.47
C ILE A 116 7.23 -2.60 -21.23
N MET A 117 8.32 -3.10 -20.65
CA MET A 117 8.94 -2.47 -19.47
C MET A 117 9.44 -1.05 -19.78
N LYS A 118 9.95 -0.81 -21.00
CA LYS A 118 10.31 0.53 -21.46
C LYS A 118 9.08 1.45 -21.55
N THR A 119 7.96 0.96 -22.10
CA THR A 119 6.71 1.73 -22.19
C THR A 119 6.17 2.05 -20.80
N LEU A 120 6.11 1.06 -19.90
CA LEU A 120 5.64 1.24 -18.51
C LEU A 120 6.55 2.20 -17.72
N ALA A 121 7.86 2.19 -17.99
CA ALA A 121 8.79 3.15 -17.42
C ALA A 121 8.57 4.57 -17.96
N GLY A 122 8.29 4.72 -19.25
CA GLY A 122 7.91 6.00 -19.86
C GLY A 122 6.62 6.56 -19.27
N LYS A 123 5.64 5.71 -18.98
CA LYS A 123 4.40 6.06 -18.30
C LYS A 123 4.59 6.30 -16.78
N ARG A 124 5.79 6.09 -16.27
CA ARG A 124 6.11 6.22 -14.83
C ARG A 124 5.28 5.29 -13.93
N ILE A 125 4.81 4.17 -14.47
CA ILE A 125 4.13 3.11 -13.70
C ILE A 125 5.17 2.22 -13.02
N TYR A 126 6.23 1.88 -13.75
CA TYR A 126 7.43 1.23 -13.22
C TYR A 126 8.64 2.13 -13.39
N GLY A 127 9.69 1.86 -12.64
CA GLY A 127 10.99 2.53 -12.75
C GLY A 127 12.11 1.52 -12.87
N VAL A 128 13.23 1.98 -13.41
CA VAL A 128 14.47 1.21 -13.48
C VAL A 128 15.54 1.99 -12.75
N HIS A 129 16.12 1.37 -11.76
CA HIS A 129 17.26 1.91 -11.01
C HIS A 129 18.47 1.02 -11.27
N LYS A 130 19.65 1.60 -11.29
CA LYS A 130 20.90 0.84 -11.33
C LYS A 130 21.41 0.67 -9.90
N THR A 131 21.61 -0.58 -9.51
CA THR A 131 22.29 -0.93 -8.26
C THR A 131 23.57 -1.66 -8.63
N GLY A 132 24.69 -0.93 -8.68
CA GLY A 132 25.94 -1.45 -9.23
C GLY A 132 25.82 -1.76 -10.73
N LYS A 133 26.06 -3.02 -11.13
CA LYS A 133 25.96 -3.49 -12.52
C LYS A 133 24.57 -3.99 -12.91
N GLU A 134 23.66 -4.13 -11.95
CA GLU A 134 22.34 -4.74 -12.18
C GLU A 134 21.23 -3.67 -12.23
N ASN A 135 20.21 -3.92 -13.07
CA ASN A 135 19.00 -3.14 -13.08
C ASN A 135 18.05 -3.67 -12.00
N CYS A 136 17.54 -2.76 -11.19
CA CYS A 136 16.51 -3.01 -10.20
C CYS A 136 15.21 -2.35 -10.66
N TYR A 137 14.13 -3.11 -10.69
CA TYR A 137 12.81 -2.62 -11.10
C TYR A 137 12.00 -2.26 -9.88
N THR A 138 11.35 -1.09 -9.93
CA THR A 138 10.48 -0.60 -8.85
C THR A 138 9.11 -0.26 -9.39
N VAL A 139 8.10 -0.35 -8.55
CA VAL A 139 6.75 0.13 -8.86
C VAL A 139 6.55 1.54 -8.31
N ASN A 140 5.70 2.32 -8.98
CA ASN A 140 5.33 3.65 -8.51
C ASN A 140 4.40 3.53 -7.28
N PRO A 141 4.81 4.04 -6.10
CA PRO A 141 4.06 3.90 -4.86
C PRO A 141 2.76 4.72 -4.85
N PHE A 142 2.61 5.68 -5.74
CA PHE A 142 1.37 6.43 -5.90
C PHE A 142 0.29 5.65 -6.67
N ILE A 143 0.67 4.53 -7.31
CA ILE A 143 -0.24 3.62 -8.04
C ILE A 143 -0.47 2.35 -7.23
N PHE A 144 0.61 1.64 -6.92
CA PHE A 144 0.59 0.37 -6.20
C PHE A 144 1.54 0.43 -5.01
N MET A 145 1.06 0.08 -3.83
CA MET A 145 1.88 0.10 -2.63
C MET A 145 1.63 -1.13 -1.77
N LYS A 146 2.69 -1.75 -1.28
CA LYS A 146 2.64 -2.80 -0.27
C LYS A 146 3.22 -2.24 1.03
N GLY A 147 2.38 -2.17 2.07
CA GLY A 147 2.77 -1.61 3.35
C GLY A 147 2.09 -0.28 3.70
N LYS A 148 2.47 0.29 4.84
CA LYS A 148 1.92 1.54 5.38
C LYS A 148 2.74 2.74 4.98
N TYR A 149 4.05 2.59 4.90
CA TYR A 149 5.00 3.65 4.64
C TYR A 149 5.72 3.43 3.30
N VAL A 150 6.25 4.50 2.75
CA VAL A 150 7.04 4.49 1.52
C VAL A 150 8.47 4.87 1.84
N ASN A 151 9.43 4.13 1.30
CA ASN A 151 10.84 4.49 1.38
C ASN A 151 11.07 5.86 0.74
N LYS A 152 11.85 6.73 1.41
CA LYS A 152 12.11 8.10 0.97
C LYS A 152 12.72 8.16 -0.44
N THR A 153 13.66 7.29 -0.76
CA THR A 153 14.28 7.22 -2.10
C THR A 153 13.26 6.92 -3.19
N LEU A 154 12.35 5.97 -2.93
CA LEU A 154 11.27 5.63 -3.85
C LEU A 154 10.30 6.80 -4.01
N TYR A 155 9.90 7.44 -2.90
CA TYR A 155 9.07 8.63 -2.91
C TYR A 155 9.69 9.75 -3.75
N ASP A 156 10.95 10.10 -3.48
CA ASP A 156 11.67 11.16 -4.19
C ASP A 156 11.81 10.88 -5.69
N PHE A 157 11.95 9.62 -6.07
CA PHE A 157 12.00 9.22 -7.47
C PHE A 157 10.69 9.44 -8.22
N TYR A 158 9.54 9.24 -7.56
CA TYR A 158 8.22 9.32 -8.20
C TYR A 158 7.39 10.56 -7.86
N LYS A 159 7.78 11.40 -6.88
CA LYS A 159 7.00 12.57 -6.42
C LYS A 159 6.65 13.59 -7.52
N ASN A 160 7.45 13.63 -8.59
CA ASN A 160 7.20 14.51 -9.74
C ASN A 160 6.48 13.79 -10.90
N SER A 161 6.05 12.54 -10.71
CA SER A 161 5.23 11.85 -11.71
C SER A 161 3.82 12.43 -11.74
N LYS A 162 3.14 12.30 -12.89
CA LYS A 162 1.71 12.70 -12.97
C LYS A 162 0.86 12.01 -11.90
N TRP A 163 1.19 10.78 -11.54
CA TRP A 163 0.49 9.96 -10.55
C TRP A 163 0.54 10.49 -9.12
N ALA A 164 1.54 11.29 -8.78
CA ALA A 164 1.67 11.92 -7.47
C ALA A 164 0.77 13.17 -7.31
N LYS A 165 0.26 13.70 -8.41
CA LYS A 165 -0.54 14.94 -8.46
C LYS A 165 -2.04 14.70 -8.55
N ILE A 166 -2.47 13.46 -8.68
CA ILE A 166 -3.86 13.04 -8.79
C ILE A 166 -4.56 13.03 -7.43
#